data_c1cc0b6158293bbaa23659b6f886c6d5
#
_entry.id   c1cc0b6158293bbaa23659b6f886c6d5
#
_cell.length_a   1.000
_cell.length_b   1.000
_cell.length_c   1.000
_cell.angle_alpha   90.00
_cell.angle_beta   90.00
_cell.angle_gamma   90.00
#
_symmetry.space_group_name_H-M   'P 1'
#
loop_
_entity.id
_entity.type
_entity.pdbx_description
1 polymer ?
#
loop_
_entity_poly.entity_id
_entity_poly.type
_entity_poly.pdbx_seq_one_letter_code
_entity_poly.pdbx_strand_id
1 'polypeptide(L)'
;MRIEDLLSSSPSVERLADAWLGDGATLVEAFVGRRCIWRRGSTHGRTPLLLRSRVNLWGAEWLELRVRGLGGEAAQRRLDAEIELLSESLRAEDALTRAKADVTDTRDQLVAALGLVRSTRRQLTLHDMLNDLARELRRLTLAELAFAVVPELGQDRLVCDPAAPEEWRDIVRRVSTSTRSSGSLLVADSMVDGAATFEIPRLVDNIAAVRVDIAGQPTAVLGVANQRDAQRSPASTLKLLQSVAELAGWLMESAALHDRALSRGRSERESELAADIQSALMPQASPVTPGVDLVARFRSAADVGGDFYDYVVGRDGQLVLFVGDVSGKGWPAALVMTMTLAVLRAASQMADRPSAVLQRANAELYSDLSHIGAFVTIFAGYYHAPSARLAFASAGHSPVIYRARGGRSRLLRATGLPIGIVPERGPTANVVRLGPGDVLVVATDGFSEATSPGGELFGNERLLALVESNATAAASGVADQLFTAVTEFAAGQAQDDDQTLLVLKGK
;
A
#
# COMPACT_ATOMS: atom_id res chain seq x y z
N MET A 1 1.50 19.15 -7.15
CA MET A 1 2.59 20.18 -7.13
C MET A 1 2.37 21.11 -8.32
N ARG A 2 2.51 22.42 -8.16
CA ARG A 2 2.40 23.36 -9.30
C ARG A 2 3.68 23.27 -10.13
N ILE A 3 3.60 23.49 -11.44
CA ILE A 3 4.78 23.49 -12.33
C ILE A 3 5.85 24.48 -11.84
N GLU A 4 5.42 25.59 -11.28
CA GLU A 4 6.29 26.62 -10.72
C GLU A 4 7.18 26.07 -9.59
N ASP A 5 6.60 25.26 -8.68
CA ASP A 5 7.32 24.66 -7.56
C ASP A 5 8.31 23.60 -8.06
N LEU A 6 7.89 22.81 -9.05
CA LEU A 6 8.74 21.78 -9.65
C LEU A 6 9.96 22.37 -10.35
N LEU A 7 9.76 23.43 -11.16
CA LEU A 7 10.85 24.06 -11.90
C LEU A 7 11.80 24.82 -11.00
N SER A 8 11.30 25.45 -9.93
CA SER A 8 12.14 26.21 -8.98
C SER A 8 12.98 25.30 -8.08
N SER A 9 12.59 24.04 -7.89
CA SER A 9 13.28 23.09 -7.03
C SER A 9 14.03 21.97 -7.80
N SER A 10 13.92 21.94 -9.13
CA SER A 10 14.53 20.87 -9.92
C SER A 10 16.02 21.08 -10.15
N PRO A 11 16.89 20.17 -9.71
CA PRO A 11 18.33 20.19 -10.01
C PRO A 11 18.62 20.10 -11.51
N SER A 12 17.70 19.56 -12.29
CA SER A 12 17.85 19.40 -13.74
C SER A 12 17.75 20.74 -14.47
N VAL A 13 16.88 21.63 -14.00
CA VAL A 13 16.77 23.01 -14.53
C VAL A 13 18.02 23.83 -14.22
N GLU A 14 18.55 23.70 -13.00
CA GLU A 14 19.77 24.42 -12.60
C GLU A 14 20.98 23.97 -13.41
N ARG A 15 21.18 22.67 -13.57
CA ARG A 15 22.29 22.11 -14.35
C ARG A 15 22.24 22.52 -15.82
N LEU A 16 21.07 22.51 -16.42
CA LEU A 16 20.88 22.97 -17.80
C LEU A 16 21.23 24.44 -17.94
N ALA A 17 20.79 25.29 -17.05
CA ALA A 17 21.10 26.72 -17.09
C ALA A 17 22.60 26.99 -16.88
N ASP A 18 23.26 26.30 -15.97
CA ASP A 18 24.71 26.41 -15.73
C ASP A 18 25.53 26.01 -16.95
N ALA A 19 25.10 24.96 -17.66
CA ALA A 19 25.74 24.54 -18.90
C ALA A 19 25.67 25.64 -19.98
N TRP A 20 24.48 26.23 -20.20
CA TRP A 20 24.31 27.31 -21.19
C TRP A 20 25.09 28.58 -20.81
N LEU A 21 25.09 28.94 -19.53
CA LEU A 21 25.85 30.10 -19.05
C LEU A 21 27.36 29.85 -19.18
N GLY A 22 27.83 28.62 -18.92
CA GLY A 22 29.22 28.21 -19.13
C GLY A 22 29.65 28.28 -20.59
N ASP A 23 28.74 28.04 -21.54
CA ASP A 23 28.98 28.11 -22.98
C ASP A 23 28.83 29.54 -23.55
N GLY A 24 28.60 30.54 -22.72
CA GLY A 24 28.56 31.95 -23.10
C GLY A 24 27.16 32.58 -23.25
N ALA A 25 26.11 31.86 -22.88
CA ALA A 25 24.80 32.50 -22.74
C ALA A 25 24.84 33.58 -21.62
N THR A 26 24.05 34.60 -21.81
CA THR A 26 23.95 35.68 -20.81
C THR A 26 22.78 35.53 -19.86
N LEU A 27 21.70 34.84 -20.33
CA LEU A 27 20.47 34.66 -19.56
C LEU A 27 19.75 33.41 -20.05
N VAL A 28 19.29 32.59 -19.11
CA VAL A 28 18.38 31.46 -19.35
C VAL A 28 17.09 31.73 -18.57
N GLU A 29 15.96 31.60 -19.23
CA GLU A 29 14.63 31.84 -18.67
C GLU A 29 13.68 30.69 -18.98
N ALA A 30 12.85 30.32 -18.01
CA ALA A 30 11.77 29.34 -18.19
C ALA A 30 10.41 30.01 -18.01
N PHE A 31 9.50 29.74 -18.95
CA PHE A 31 8.16 30.30 -18.99
C PHE A 31 7.13 29.18 -18.98
N VAL A 32 6.04 29.38 -18.24
CA VAL A 32 4.80 28.62 -18.42
C VAL A 32 3.73 29.58 -18.91
N GLY A 33 3.22 29.29 -20.10
CA GLY A 33 2.36 30.22 -20.80
C GLY A 33 3.05 31.57 -21.09
N ARG A 34 2.54 32.67 -20.52
CA ARG A 34 3.13 34.01 -20.65
C ARG A 34 3.96 34.48 -19.46
N ARG A 35 4.01 33.67 -18.40
CA ARG A 35 4.66 34.02 -17.13
C ARG A 35 6.06 33.41 -17.07
N CYS A 36 7.07 34.26 -16.81
CA CYS A 36 8.41 33.80 -16.46
C CYS A 36 8.37 33.28 -15.01
N ILE A 37 8.65 32.00 -14.82
CA ILE A 37 8.60 31.36 -13.53
C ILE A 37 9.98 31.10 -12.94
N TRP A 38 11.00 31.09 -13.78
CA TRP A 38 12.38 30.88 -13.35
C TRP A 38 13.36 31.57 -14.30
N ARG A 39 14.46 32.12 -13.75
CA ARG A 39 15.53 32.70 -14.54
C ARG A 39 16.89 32.63 -13.84
N ARG A 40 17.95 32.53 -14.63
CA ARG A 40 19.35 32.58 -14.16
C ARG A 40 20.23 33.31 -15.18
N GLY A 41 21.13 34.13 -14.69
CA GLY A 41 21.99 34.98 -15.51
C GLY A 41 21.71 36.48 -15.36
N SER A 42 22.31 37.30 -16.20
CA SER A 42 22.22 38.76 -16.13
C SER A 42 21.50 39.35 -17.34
N THR A 43 20.68 40.37 -17.11
CA THR A 43 19.99 41.13 -18.15
C THR A 43 20.83 42.32 -18.66
N HIS A 44 22.07 42.52 -18.16
CA HIS A 44 22.94 43.60 -18.54
C HIS A 44 23.63 43.27 -19.87
N GLY A 45 23.17 43.93 -20.93
CA GLY A 45 23.77 43.85 -22.28
C GLY A 45 22.69 43.77 -23.37
N ARG A 46 22.88 44.51 -24.47
CA ARG A 46 22.08 44.38 -25.70
C ARG A 46 22.56 43.14 -26.46
N THR A 47 22.03 41.98 -26.13
CA THR A 47 22.27 40.76 -26.92
C THR A 47 21.05 40.45 -27.75
N PRO A 48 21.11 40.62 -29.10
CA PRO A 48 19.95 40.45 -29.98
C PRO A 48 19.61 38.98 -30.24
N LEU A 49 20.53 38.04 -29.94
CA LEU A 49 20.32 36.63 -30.18
C LEU A 49 19.48 35.97 -29.10
N LEU A 50 18.35 35.39 -29.49
CA LEU A 50 17.41 34.72 -28.62
C LEU A 50 17.02 33.40 -29.25
N LEU A 51 17.42 32.30 -28.62
CA LEU A 51 16.92 30.94 -28.91
C LEU A 51 15.65 30.70 -28.11
N ARG A 52 14.71 29.97 -28.68
CA ARG A 52 13.46 29.56 -28.01
C ARG A 52 13.12 28.12 -28.36
N SER A 53 12.72 27.37 -27.36
CA SER A 53 12.17 26.05 -27.60
C SER A 53 10.99 25.79 -26.66
N ARG A 54 10.02 24.98 -27.11
CA ARG A 54 8.80 24.68 -26.36
C ARG A 54 8.52 23.20 -26.34
N VAL A 55 8.07 22.72 -25.18
CA VAL A 55 7.61 21.35 -25.01
C VAL A 55 6.30 21.34 -24.22
N ASN A 56 5.41 20.41 -24.55
CA ASN A 56 4.22 20.17 -23.74
C ASN A 56 4.63 19.36 -22.51
N LEU A 57 4.30 19.82 -21.30
CA LEU A 57 4.58 19.10 -20.05
C LEU A 57 3.38 18.23 -19.65
N TRP A 58 2.19 18.84 -19.48
CA TRP A 58 0.96 18.16 -19.09
C TRP A 58 -0.26 18.84 -19.72
N GLY A 59 -1.02 18.07 -20.49
CA GLY A 59 -2.28 18.57 -21.06
C GLY A 59 -2.12 19.83 -21.90
N ALA A 60 -2.63 20.95 -21.42
CA ALA A 60 -2.57 22.26 -22.11
C ALA A 60 -1.38 23.14 -21.69
N GLU A 61 -0.54 22.71 -20.77
CA GLU A 61 0.56 23.54 -20.24
C GLU A 61 1.86 23.30 -21.02
N TRP A 62 2.44 24.40 -21.49
CA TRP A 62 3.66 24.42 -22.29
C TRP A 62 4.78 25.07 -21.50
N LEU A 63 5.93 24.39 -21.42
CA LEU A 63 7.21 24.94 -20.98
C LEU A 63 7.92 25.56 -22.19
N GLU A 64 8.31 26.83 -22.09
CA GLU A 64 9.16 27.50 -23.05
C GLU A 64 10.48 27.88 -22.38
N LEU A 65 11.58 27.41 -22.93
CA LEU A 65 12.92 27.87 -22.55
C LEU A 65 13.38 28.95 -23.52
N ARG A 66 14.01 29.99 -22.96
CA ARG A 66 14.64 31.10 -23.68
C ARG A 66 16.08 31.22 -23.25
N VAL A 67 16.97 31.21 -24.22
CA VAL A 67 18.42 31.40 -24.01
C VAL A 67 18.86 32.63 -24.79
N ARG A 68 19.51 33.56 -24.13
CA ARG A 68 20.02 34.81 -24.72
C ARG A 68 21.55 34.81 -24.78
N GLY A 69 22.09 35.44 -25.80
CA GLY A 69 23.52 35.59 -25.98
C GLY A 69 24.18 34.61 -26.93
N LEU A 70 23.50 33.53 -27.25
CA LEU A 70 23.94 32.53 -28.20
C LEU A 70 22.94 32.39 -29.36
N GLY A 71 23.39 31.97 -30.53
CA GLY A 71 22.56 31.75 -31.72
C GLY A 71 23.19 30.78 -32.71
N GLY A 72 22.47 30.51 -33.81
CA GLY A 72 22.84 29.58 -34.87
C GLY A 72 22.06 28.26 -34.81
N GLU A 73 22.00 27.56 -35.96
CA GLU A 73 21.20 26.34 -36.10
C GLU A 73 21.63 25.20 -35.17
N ALA A 74 22.94 25.08 -34.92
CA ALA A 74 23.46 24.05 -34.01
C ALA A 74 23.01 24.28 -32.55
N ALA A 75 23.04 25.55 -32.10
CA ALA A 75 22.59 25.92 -30.77
C ALA A 75 21.06 25.75 -30.64
N GLN A 76 20.28 26.05 -31.69
CA GLN A 76 18.82 25.83 -31.67
C GLN A 76 18.50 24.32 -31.58
N ARG A 77 19.13 23.47 -32.41
CA ARG A 77 18.95 22.02 -32.35
C ARG A 77 19.31 21.43 -30.98
N ARG A 78 20.38 21.94 -30.36
CA ARG A 78 20.75 21.56 -29.01
C ARG A 78 19.67 21.95 -28.00
N LEU A 79 19.16 23.18 -28.06
CA LEU A 79 18.09 23.63 -27.15
C LEU A 79 16.82 22.81 -27.30
N ASP A 80 16.45 22.44 -28.53
CA ASP A 80 15.29 21.61 -28.82
C ASP A 80 15.43 20.21 -28.24
N ALA A 81 16.61 19.59 -28.35
CA ALA A 81 16.89 18.29 -27.76
C ALA A 81 16.94 18.35 -26.21
N GLU A 82 17.54 19.40 -25.66
CA GLU A 82 17.69 19.55 -24.21
C GLU A 82 16.33 19.86 -23.53
N ILE A 83 15.42 20.59 -24.16
CA ILE A 83 14.09 20.83 -23.59
C ILE A 83 13.24 19.54 -23.57
N GLU A 84 13.40 18.67 -24.55
CA GLU A 84 12.74 17.34 -24.55
C GLU A 84 13.27 16.49 -23.39
N LEU A 85 14.59 16.37 -23.24
CA LEU A 85 15.21 15.66 -22.12
C LEU A 85 14.81 16.26 -20.77
N LEU A 86 14.78 17.59 -20.66
CA LEU A 86 14.33 18.26 -19.46
C LEU A 86 12.87 17.93 -19.15
N SER A 87 11.99 17.91 -20.17
CA SER A 87 10.58 17.57 -19.98
C SER A 87 10.39 16.14 -19.48
N GLU A 88 11.16 15.19 -20.00
CA GLU A 88 11.16 13.80 -19.53
C GLU A 88 11.64 13.71 -18.07
N SER A 89 12.73 14.42 -17.73
CA SER A 89 13.25 14.48 -16.38
C SER A 89 12.23 15.06 -15.40
N LEU A 90 11.58 16.18 -15.76
CA LEU A 90 10.55 16.81 -14.94
C LEU A 90 9.32 15.91 -14.74
N ARG A 91 8.91 15.20 -15.80
CA ARG A 91 7.82 14.21 -15.67
C ARG A 91 8.19 13.06 -14.76
N ALA A 92 9.44 12.59 -14.83
CA ALA A 92 9.93 11.54 -13.96
C ALA A 92 10.05 12.01 -12.50
N GLU A 93 10.53 13.23 -12.27
CA GLU A 93 10.60 13.86 -10.93
C GLU A 93 9.21 14.04 -10.32
N ASP A 94 8.22 14.50 -11.10
CA ASP A 94 6.83 14.63 -10.66
C ASP A 94 6.21 13.26 -10.36
N ALA A 95 6.40 12.29 -11.25
CA ALA A 95 5.92 10.93 -11.04
C ALA A 95 6.54 10.28 -9.79
N LEU A 96 7.83 10.50 -9.55
CA LEU A 96 8.52 10.01 -8.35
C LEU A 96 7.99 10.68 -7.08
N THR A 97 7.73 12.00 -7.15
CA THR A 97 7.21 12.76 -6.02
C THR A 97 5.79 12.31 -5.67
N ARG A 98 4.93 12.12 -6.68
CA ARG A 98 3.57 11.57 -6.48
C ARG A 98 3.63 10.16 -5.90
N ALA A 99 4.49 9.30 -6.45
CA ALA A 99 4.64 7.94 -5.95
C ALA A 99 5.13 7.90 -4.49
N LYS A 100 6.05 8.81 -4.11
CA LYS A 100 6.49 8.93 -2.71
C LYS A 100 5.36 9.40 -1.79
N ALA A 101 4.55 10.36 -2.23
CA ALA A 101 3.39 10.83 -1.48
C ALA A 101 2.36 9.72 -1.29
N ASP A 102 2.04 8.97 -2.34
CA ASP A 102 1.08 7.86 -2.28
C ASP A 102 1.56 6.74 -1.33
N VAL A 103 2.86 6.43 -1.33
CA VAL A 103 3.44 5.44 -0.39
C VAL A 103 3.34 5.95 1.05
N THR A 104 3.64 7.22 1.29
CA THR A 104 3.56 7.81 2.63
C THR A 104 2.12 7.82 3.13
N ASP A 105 1.17 8.23 2.29
CA ASP A 105 -0.25 8.24 2.63
C ASP A 105 -0.76 6.83 2.96
N THR A 106 -0.38 5.83 2.16
CA THR A 106 -0.75 4.42 2.41
C THR A 106 -0.17 3.90 3.72
N ARG A 107 1.11 4.19 4.01
CA ARG A 107 1.75 3.83 5.27
C ARG A 107 1.02 4.43 6.47
N ASP A 108 0.71 5.71 6.43
CA ASP A 108 0.07 6.41 7.54
C ASP A 108 -1.35 5.89 7.79
N GLN A 109 -2.09 5.53 6.74
CA GLN A 109 -3.38 4.84 6.84
C GLN A 109 -3.24 3.51 7.59
N LEU A 110 -2.20 2.74 7.27
CA LEU A 110 -1.94 1.44 7.90
C LEU A 110 -1.52 1.58 9.38
N VAL A 111 -0.71 2.58 9.71
CA VAL A 111 -0.31 2.86 11.11
C VAL A 111 -1.51 3.27 11.95
N ALA A 112 -2.40 4.11 11.41
CA ALA A 112 -3.65 4.46 12.08
C ALA A 112 -4.54 3.24 12.29
N ALA A 113 -4.64 2.37 11.28
CA ALA A 113 -5.39 1.10 11.36
C ALA A 113 -4.85 0.19 12.47
N LEU A 114 -3.53 0.02 12.55
CA LEU A 114 -2.89 -0.78 13.61
C LEU A 114 -3.09 -0.19 15.00
N GLY A 115 -3.08 1.14 15.14
CA GLY A 115 -3.39 1.84 16.39
C GLY A 115 -4.79 1.48 16.90
N LEU A 116 -5.77 1.52 16.02
CA LEU A 116 -7.16 1.16 16.31
C LEU A 116 -7.32 -0.31 16.73
N VAL A 117 -6.62 -1.22 16.06
CA VAL A 117 -6.66 -2.65 16.39
C VAL A 117 -6.03 -2.96 17.74
N ARG A 118 -4.98 -2.24 18.13
CA ARG A 118 -4.37 -2.37 19.47
C ARG A 118 -5.35 -1.98 20.58
N SER A 119 -6.14 -0.95 20.37
CA SER A 119 -7.16 -0.51 21.33
C SER A 119 -8.27 -1.55 21.50
N THR A 120 -8.65 -2.25 20.45
CA THR A 120 -9.66 -3.32 20.50
C THR A 120 -9.22 -4.51 21.35
N ARG A 121 -7.93 -4.88 21.35
CA ARG A 121 -7.39 -6.00 22.15
C ARG A 121 -7.46 -5.80 23.67
N ARG A 122 -7.57 -4.55 24.15
CA ARG A 122 -7.55 -4.23 25.59
C ARG A 122 -8.92 -4.24 26.26
N GLN A 123 -9.98 -4.65 25.60
CA GLN A 123 -11.37 -4.51 26.09
C GLN A 123 -11.67 -3.05 26.49
N LEU A 124 -11.14 -2.10 25.73
CA LEU A 124 -11.30 -0.68 26.00
C LEU A 124 -12.74 -0.25 25.69
N THR A 125 -13.20 0.73 26.46
CA THR A 125 -14.49 1.38 26.18
C THR A 125 -14.40 2.15 24.83
N LEU A 126 -15.54 2.43 24.20
CA LEU A 126 -15.61 3.31 23.01
C LEU A 126 -14.86 4.63 23.24
N HIS A 127 -14.92 5.15 24.47
CA HIS A 127 -14.21 6.37 24.86
C HIS A 127 -12.69 6.22 24.77
N ASP A 128 -12.14 5.12 25.28
CA ASP A 128 -10.70 4.85 25.24
C ASP A 128 -10.21 4.68 23.80
N MET A 129 -11.00 4.00 22.96
CA MET A 129 -10.69 3.84 21.53
C MET A 129 -10.65 5.18 20.80
N LEU A 130 -11.60 6.09 21.06
CA LEU A 130 -11.64 7.42 20.46
C LEU A 130 -10.48 8.29 20.94
N ASN A 131 -10.09 8.21 22.21
CA ASN A 131 -8.91 8.90 22.72
C ASN A 131 -7.62 8.43 22.06
N ASP A 132 -7.46 7.10 21.92
CA ASP A 132 -6.28 6.53 21.26
C ASP A 132 -6.25 6.91 19.78
N LEU A 133 -7.40 6.91 19.12
CA LEU A 133 -7.53 7.35 17.72
C LEU A 133 -7.19 8.83 17.55
N ALA A 134 -7.73 9.71 18.39
CA ALA A 134 -7.44 11.15 18.35
C ALA A 134 -5.94 11.40 18.57
N ARG A 135 -5.32 10.72 19.53
CA ARG A 135 -3.88 10.79 19.80
C ARG A 135 -3.05 10.36 18.59
N GLU A 136 -3.40 9.25 17.95
CA GLU A 136 -2.67 8.74 16.79
C GLU A 136 -2.86 9.64 15.57
N LEU A 137 -4.06 10.12 15.29
CA LEU A 137 -4.31 11.09 14.24
C LEU A 137 -3.48 12.36 14.44
N ARG A 138 -3.45 12.90 15.66
CA ARG A 138 -2.62 14.07 15.97
C ARG A 138 -1.14 13.82 15.70
N ARG A 139 -0.63 12.65 16.11
CA ARG A 139 0.75 12.25 15.87
C ARG A 139 1.09 12.15 14.39
N LEU A 140 0.23 11.49 13.62
CA LEU A 140 0.44 11.24 12.18
C LEU A 140 0.35 12.51 11.34
N THR A 141 -0.52 13.43 11.74
CA THR A 141 -0.76 14.69 10.99
C THR A 141 0.05 15.88 11.50
N LEU A 142 0.79 15.72 12.59
CA LEU A 142 1.47 16.81 13.31
C LEU A 142 0.54 17.98 13.61
N ALA A 143 -0.74 17.68 13.85
CA ALA A 143 -1.75 18.68 14.17
C ALA A 143 -1.63 19.19 15.61
N GLU A 144 -2.07 20.39 15.86
CA GLU A 144 -2.17 20.96 17.21
C GLU A 144 -3.27 20.27 18.01
N LEU A 145 -4.39 19.97 17.34
CA LEU A 145 -5.56 19.32 17.93
C LEU A 145 -6.06 18.21 17.00
N ALA A 146 -6.39 17.06 17.58
CA ALA A 146 -7.25 16.06 16.96
C ALA A 146 -8.52 15.85 17.78
N PHE A 147 -9.63 15.56 17.13
CA PHE A 147 -10.90 15.40 17.81
C PHE A 147 -11.77 14.32 17.20
N ALA A 148 -12.62 13.75 18.05
CA ALA A 148 -13.71 12.86 17.66
C ALA A 148 -14.99 13.32 18.36
N VAL A 149 -16.10 13.34 17.61
CA VAL A 149 -17.43 13.69 18.13
C VAL A 149 -18.38 12.55 17.82
N VAL A 150 -18.92 11.94 18.87
CA VAL A 150 -19.87 10.83 18.76
C VAL A 150 -21.19 11.25 19.39
N PRO A 151 -22.30 11.13 18.65
CA PRO A 151 -23.62 11.38 19.21
C PRO A 151 -23.98 10.33 20.26
N GLU A 152 -24.30 10.75 21.48
CA GLU A 152 -24.90 9.91 22.51
C GLU A 152 -26.32 10.39 22.79
N LEU A 153 -27.13 9.58 23.47
CA LEU A 153 -28.53 9.89 23.81
C LEU A 153 -28.65 11.26 24.51
N GLY A 154 -28.96 12.30 23.74
CA GLY A 154 -29.26 13.66 24.22
C GLY A 154 -28.09 14.65 24.21
N GLN A 155 -26.82 14.23 24.02
CA GLN A 155 -25.67 15.12 23.93
C GLN A 155 -24.56 14.53 23.08
N ASP A 156 -23.78 15.39 22.39
CA ASP A 156 -22.58 14.97 21.68
C ASP A 156 -21.42 14.70 22.65
N ARG A 157 -20.86 13.50 22.63
CA ARG A 157 -19.63 13.18 23.33
C ARG A 157 -18.43 13.65 22.52
N LEU A 158 -17.68 14.58 23.08
CA LEU A 158 -16.49 15.16 22.47
C LEU A 158 -15.23 14.59 23.11
N VAL A 159 -14.33 14.07 22.27
CA VAL A 159 -12.99 13.62 22.63
C VAL A 159 -11.99 14.49 21.89
N CYS A 160 -11.00 15.04 22.60
CA CYS A 160 -9.93 15.84 22.01
C CYS A 160 -8.57 15.43 22.57
N ASP A 161 -7.56 15.38 21.69
CA ASP A 161 -6.16 15.25 22.06
C ASP A 161 -5.34 16.43 21.46
N PRO A 162 -4.70 17.27 22.31
CA PRO A 162 -4.80 17.34 23.76
C PRO A 162 -6.18 17.80 24.24
N ALA A 163 -6.45 17.71 25.54
CA ALA A 163 -7.72 18.20 26.10
C ALA A 163 -7.96 19.65 25.71
N ALA A 164 -9.05 19.91 24.97
CA ALA A 164 -9.30 21.19 24.35
C ALA A 164 -9.86 22.24 25.32
N PRO A 165 -9.40 23.51 25.27
CA PRO A 165 -10.05 24.63 25.90
C PRO A 165 -11.50 24.83 25.43
N GLU A 166 -12.31 25.60 26.18
CA GLU A 166 -13.74 25.81 25.89
C GLU A 166 -13.98 26.38 24.48
N GLU A 167 -13.12 27.32 24.06
CA GLU A 167 -13.17 27.95 22.73
C GLU A 167 -13.05 26.92 21.59
N TRP A 168 -12.18 25.95 21.74
CA TRP A 168 -12.06 24.86 20.78
C TRP A 168 -13.26 23.91 20.76
N ARG A 169 -13.90 23.69 21.91
CA ARG A 169 -15.07 22.81 22.00
C ARG A 169 -16.23 23.36 21.17
N ASP A 170 -16.46 24.67 21.19
CA ASP A 170 -17.49 25.32 20.38
C ASP A 170 -17.18 25.24 18.88
N ILE A 171 -15.91 25.46 18.50
CA ILE A 171 -15.45 25.30 17.11
C ILE A 171 -15.70 23.88 16.64
N VAL A 172 -15.26 22.88 17.40
CA VAL A 172 -15.40 21.47 17.04
C VAL A 172 -16.87 21.07 16.92
N ARG A 173 -17.77 21.56 17.78
CA ARG A 173 -19.22 21.32 17.66
C ARG A 173 -19.79 21.88 16.36
N ARG A 174 -19.45 23.12 15.98
CA ARG A 174 -19.90 23.73 14.72
C ARG A 174 -19.37 22.99 13.50
N VAL A 175 -18.07 22.68 13.51
CA VAL A 175 -17.42 21.85 12.46
C VAL A 175 -18.13 20.51 12.33
N SER A 176 -18.40 19.84 13.44
CA SER A 176 -19.06 18.53 13.42
C SER A 176 -20.47 18.59 12.85
N THR A 177 -21.22 19.62 13.18
CA THR A 177 -22.57 19.83 12.62
C THR A 177 -22.50 20.02 11.09
N SER A 178 -21.58 20.85 10.59
CA SER A 178 -21.38 21.06 9.16
C SER A 178 -20.90 19.78 8.47
N THR A 179 -19.92 19.08 9.04
CA THR A 179 -19.35 17.86 8.47
C THR A 179 -20.36 16.71 8.39
N ARG A 180 -21.26 16.58 9.36
CA ARG A 180 -22.34 15.57 9.32
C ARG A 180 -23.25 15.74 8.11
N SER A 181 -23.53 16.98 7.70
CA SER A 181 -24.39 17.27 6.55
C SER A 181 -23.65 17.19 5.21
N SER A 182 -22.37 17.62 5.14
CA SER A 182 -21.59 17.67 3.90
C SER A 182 -20.74 16.42 3.62
N GLY A 183 -20.54 15.56 4.62
CA GLY A 183 -19.68 14.37 4.54
C GLY A 183 -18.22 14.66 4.89
N SER A 184 -17.68 15.81 4.48
CA SER A 184 -16.34 16.28 4.83
C SER A 184 -16.30 17.80 4.88
N LEU A 185 -15.34 18.33 5.61
CA LEU A 185 -15.02 19.76 5.69
C LEU A 185 -13.50 19.93 5.60
N LEU A 186 -13.07 20.81 4.71
CA LEU A 186 -11.68 21.22 4.60
C LEU A 186 -11.61 22.74 4.62
N VAL A 187 -10.78 23.28 5.49
CA VAL A 187 -10.47 24.71 5.58
C VAL A 187 -8.96 24.88 5.55
N ALA A 188 -8.46 25.63 4.60
CA ALA A 188 -7.05 25.98 4.47
C ALA A 188 -6.93 27.42 3.96
N ASP A 189 -6.03 28.21 4.53
CA ASP A 189 -5.71 29.57 4.09
C ASP A 189 -6.95 30.47 3.89
N SER A 190 -7.91 30.43 4.81
CA SER A 190 -9.19 31.18 4.74
C SER A 190 -10.12 30.74 3.61
N MET A 191 -9.79 29.69 2.86
CA MET A 191 -10.68 29.07 1.89
C MET A 191 -11.45 27.92 2.55
N VAL A 192 -12.77 27.90 2.41
CA VAL A 192 -13.65 26.85 2.91
C VAL A 192 -14.10 26.01 1.73
N ASP A 193 -13.70 24.74 1.70
CA ASP A 193 -14.24 23.73 0.77
C ASP A 193 -15.27 22.89 1.53
N GLY A 194 -16.49 22.94 1.09
CA GLY A 194 -17.65 22.36 1.76
C GLY A 194 -18.69 23.40 2.15
N ALA A 195 -19.90 22.97 2.53
CA ALA A 195 -21.00 23.87 2.90
C ALA A 195 -20.87 24.47 4.32
N ALA A 196 -19.72 25.07 4.65
CA ALA A 196 -19.57 25.72 5.94
C ALA A 196 -20.35 27.04 5.96
N THR A 197 -21.33 27.13 6.84
CA THR A 197 -22.20 28.31 7.01
C THR A 197 -21.82 29.18 8.20
N PHE A 198 -20.60 29.05 8.73
CA PHE A 198 -20.15 29.79 9.91
C PHE A 198 -18.76 30.44 9.69
N GLU A 199 -18.54 31.56 10.37
CA GLU A 199 -17.23 32.22 10.40
C GLU A 199 -16.23 31.39 11.21
N ILE A 200 -15.05 31.17 10.60
CA ILE A 200 -13.95 30.44 11.24
C ILE A 200 -13.18 31.41 12.11
N PRO A 201 -13.04 31.15 13.43
CA PRO A 201 -12.29 32.02 14.31
C PRO A 201 -10.80 32.07 13.91
N ARG A 202 -10.13 33.21 14.19
CA ARG A 202 -8.70 33.42 13.92
C ARG A 202 -7.76 32.42 14.60
N LEU A 203 -8.28 31.64 15.54
CA LEU A 203 -7.56 30.55 16.22
C LEU A 203 -7.28 29.36 15.29
N VAL A 204 -8.00 29.24 14.17
CA VAL A 204 -7.93 28.11 13.24
C VAL A 204 -7.22 28.55 11.97
N ASP A 205 -5.99 28.05 11.77
CA ASP A 205 -5.23 28.23 10.53
C ASP A 205 -5.73 27.26 9.44
N ASN A 206 -5.93 26.01 9.82
CA ASN A 206 -6.48 24.99 8.95
C ASN A 206 -7.25 23.96 9.79
N ILE A 207 -8.28 23.33 9.20
CA ILE A 207 -9.04 22.25 9.81
C ILE A 207 -9.52 21.28 8.73
N ALA A 208 -9.39 19.99 9.00
CA ALA A 208 -9.94 18.94 8.17
C ALA A 208 -10.80 18.03 9.05
N ALA A 209 -12.01 17.74 8.61
CA ALA A 209 -12.92 16.84 9.31
C ALA A 209 -13.67 15.97 8.31
N VAL A 210 -13.99 14.76 8.73
CA VAL A 210 -14.73 13.77 7.95
C VAL A 210 -15.83 13.13 8.79
N ARG A 211 -16.90 12.78 8.12
CA ARG A 211 -18.00 12.02 8.67
C ARG A 211 -17.58 10.54 8.82
N VAL A 212 -17.96 9.95 9.93
CA VAL A 212 -17.84 8.51 10.19
C VAL A 212 -19.22 7.92 10.18
N ASP A 213 -19.53 7.14 9.15
CA ASP A 213 -20.81 6.46 9.05
C ASP A 213 -20.76 5.15 9.85
N ILE A 214 -21.66 5.00 10.82
CA ILE A 214 -21.78 3.83 11.67
C ILE A 214 -23.15 3.23 11.38
N ALA A 215 -23.21 2.01 10.86
CA ALA A 215 -24.48 1.39 10.47
C ALA A 215 -25.50 1.35 11.64
N GLY A 216 -26.68 1.94 11.42
CA GLY A 216 -27.75 1.99 12.40
C GLY A 216 -27.48 2.86 13.63
N GLN A 217 -26.46 3.71 13.61
CA GLN A 217 -26.08 4.65 14.67
C GLN A 217 -26.05 6.10 14.13
N PRO A 218 -26.17 7.11 14.99
CA PRO A 218 -25.93 8.49 14.60
C PRO A 218 -24.49 8.70 14.12
N THR A 219 -24.33 9.52 13.09
CA THR A 219 -23.07 9.80 12.42
C THR A 219 -22.05 10.49 13.32
N ALA A 220 -20.88 9.89 13.52
CA ALA A 220 -19.75 10.51 14.20
C ALA A 220 -18.92 11.41 13.26
N VAL A 221 -18.01 12.19 13.82
CA VAL A 221 -17.08 13.03 13.08
C VAL A 221 -15.67 12.89 13.65
N LEU A 222 -14.69 12.73 12.77
CA LEU A 222 -13.26 12.79 13.10
C LEU A 222 -12.63 14.01 12.43
N GLY A 223 -11.67 14.63 13.11
CA GLY A 223 -10.96 15.75 12.51
C GLY A 223 -9.67 16.11 13.20
N VAL A 224 -8.90 16.96 12.50
CA VAL A 224 -7.66 17.57 12.97
C VAL A 224 -7.65 19.04 12.66
N ALA A 225 -6.95 19.83 13.47
CA ALA A 225 -6.85 21.28 13.31
C ALA A 225 -5.42 21.76 13.53
N ASN A 226 -5.04 22.86 12.86
CA ASN A 226 -3.75 23.52 12.91
C ASN A 226 -2.60 22.54 12.64
N GLN A 227 -2.69 21.84 11.50
CA GLN A 227 -1.63 20.98 11.02
C GLN A 227 -0.40 21.78 10.63
N ARG A 228 0.77 21.40 11.15
CA ARG A 228 2.05 22.11 10.95
C ARG A 228 2.97 21.43 9.93
N ASP A 229 2.58 20.30 9.37
CA ASP A 229 3.36 19.56 8.37
C ASP A 229 3.27 20.24 7.00
N ALA A 230 4.30 21.03 6.65
CA ALA A 230 4.39 21.71 5.35
C ALA A 230 4.55 20.75 4.15
N GLN A 231 4.87 19.47 4.39
CA GLN A 231 5.04 18.47 3.33
C GLN A 231 3.74 17.75 3.00
N ARG A 232 2.76 17.79 3.88
CA ARG A 232 1.47 17.15 3.70
C ARG A 232 0.42 18.15 3.21
N SER A 233 -0.15 17.89 2.04
CA SER A 233 -1.23 18.73 1.53
C SER A 233 -2.53 18.54 2.33
N PRO A 234 -3.40 19.57 2.42
CA PRO A 234 -4.72 19.42 3.04
C PRO A 234 -5.55 18.28 2.43
N ALA A 235 -5.41 18.04 1.13
CA ALA A 235 -6.09 16.94 0.44
C ALA A 235 -5.59 15.55 0.88
N SER A 236 -4.28 15.40 1.12
CA SER A 236 -3.71 14.16 1.69
C SER A 236 -4.19 13.91 3.11
N THR A 237 -4.29 14.96 3.93
CA THR A 237 -4.85 14.85 5.28
C THR A 237 -6.31 14.42 5.24
N LEU A 238 -7.10 14.96 4.33
CA LEU A 238 -8.50 14.58 4.17
C LEU A 238 -8.64 13.11 3.74
N LYS A 239 -7.82 12.65 2.80
CA LYS A 239 -7.78 11.23 2.40
C LYS A 239 -7.41 10.30 3.55
N LEU A 240 -6.41 10.65 4.36
CA LEU A 240 -6.04 9.91 5.56
C LEU A 240 -7.23 9.82 6.53
N LEU A 241 -7.86 10.96 6.82
CA LEU A 241 -9.04 11.00 7.69
C LEU A 241 -10.17 10.15 7.16
N GLN A 242 -10.45 10.17 5.84
CA GLN A 242 -11.48 9.34 5.21
C GLN A 242 -11.21 7.85 5.40
N SER A 243 -9.98 7.39 5.11
CA SER A 243 -9.60 5.99 5.31
C SER A 243 -9.67 5.55 6.78
N VAL A 244 -9.23 6.43 7.68
CA VAL A 244 -9.33 6.17 9.13
C VAL A 244 -10.78 6.18 9.60
N ALA A 245 -11.63 7.06 9.04
CA ALA A 245 -13.05 7.14 9.35
C ALA A 245 -13.81 5.88 8.93
N GLU A 246 -13.52 5.33 7.74
CA GLU A 246 -14.08 4.06 7.28
C GLU A 246 -13.75 2.92 8.24
N LEU A 247 -12.47 2.81 8.63
CA LEU A 247 -12.04 1.79 9.59
C LEU A 247 -12.60 2.03 10.99
N ALA A 248 -12.63 3.28 11.47
CA ALA A 248 -13.19 3.65 12.75
C ALA A 248 -14.70 3.36 12.80
N GLY A 249 -15.43 3.65 11.72
CA GLY A 249 -16.85 3.34 11.57
C GLY A 249 -17.12 1.85 11.75
N TRP A 250 -16.36 1.03 11.04
CA TRP A 250 -16.45 -0.42 11.14
C TRP A 250 -16.10 -0.95 12.55
N LEU A 251 -15.05 -0.42 13.19
CA LEU A 251 -14.68 -0.82 14.55
C LEU A 251 -15.72 -0.36 15.60
N MET A 252 -16.28 0.83 15.44
CA MET A 252 -17.36 1.32 16.32
C MET A 252 -18.64 0.49 16.14
N GLU A 253 -18.96 0.11 14.90
CA GLU A 253 -20.06 -0.79 14.61
C GLU A 253 -19.83 -2.16 15.25
N SER A 254 -18.62 -2.72 15.10
CA SER A 254 -18.22 -3.99 15.73
C SER A 254 -18.29 -3.90 17.26
N ALA A 255 -17.82 -2.81 17.87
CA ALA A 255 -17.91 -2.58 19.32
C ALA A 255 -19.36 -2.44 19.81
N ALA A 256 -20.20 -1.70 19.09
CA ALA A 256 -21.63 -1.52 19.41
C ALA A 256 -22.42 -2.82 19.22
N LEU A 257 -22.04 -3.64 18.24
CA LEU A 257 -22.58 -4.97 18.02
C LEU A 257 -22.13 -5.94 19.12
N HIS A 258 -20.88 -5.83 19.60
CA HIS A 258 -20.37 -6.62 20.70
C HIS A 258 -21.11 -6.37 22.01
N ASP A 259 -21.38 -5.12 22.35
CA ASP A 259 -22.15 -4.72 23.56
C ASP A 259 -23.62 -5.23 23.51
N ARG A 260 -24.21 -5.26 22.32
CA ARG A 260 -25.52 -5.88 22.08
C ARG A 260 -25.46 -7.41 22.04
N ALA A 261 -24.30 -8.00 21.74
CA ALA A 261 -24.10 -9.43 21.55
C ALA A 261 -23.80 -10.21 22.84
N LEU A 262 -23.38 -9.53 23.92
CA LEU A 262 -23.31 -10.15 25.24
C LEU A 262 -24.67 -10.72 25.70
N SER A 263 -25.74 -10.37 24.99
CA SER A 263 -27.08 -10.89 25.27
C SER A 263 -27.57 -12.03 24.37
N ARG A 264 -26.89 -12.44 23.29
CA ARG A 264 -27.32 -13.56 22.41
C ARG A 264 -26.21 -14.07 21.49
N GLY A 265 -25.72 -15.28 21.64
CA GLY A 265 -25.05 -16.21 20.73
C GLY A 265 -24.45 -15.70 19.39
N ARG A 266 -23.55 -14.73 19.40
CA ARG A 266 -23.17 -13.94 18.21
C ARG A 266 -21.76 -14.12 17.70
N SER A 267 -20.95 -14.94 18.37
CA SER A 267 -19.55 -15.18 17.98
C SER A 267 -19.40 -15.67 16.51
N GLU A 268 -20.34 -16.47 16.05
CA GLU A 268 -20.27 -17.12 14.73
C GLU A 268 -20.43 -16.12 13.55
N ARG A 269 -21.33 -15.14 13.67
CA ARG A 269 -21.60 -14.22 12.54
C ARG A 269 -20.51 -13.17 12.31
N GLU A 270 -19.85 -12.71 13.36
CA GLU A 270 -18.75 -11.72 13.22
C GLU A 270 -17.53 -12.38 12.58
N SER A 271 -17.28 -13.61 12.93
CA SER A 271 -16.23 -14.46 12.35
C SER A 271 -16.48 -14.74 10.87
N GLU A 272 -17.72 -15.09 10.49
CA GLU A 272 -18.11 -15.29 9.10
C GLU A 272 -17.89 -14.02 8.25
N LEU A 273 -18.28 -12.84 8.76
CA LEU A 273 -18.06 -11.57 8.04
C LEU A 273 -16.57 -11.26 7.84
N ALA A 274 -15.74 -11.55 8.83
CA ALA A 274 -14.32 -11.35 8.70
C ALA A 274 -13.66 -12.32 7.71
N ALA A 275 -14.11 -13.56 7.71
CA ALA A 275 -13.70 -14.55 6.71
C ALA A 275 -14.11 -14.11 5.29
N ASP A 276 -15.31 -13.55 5.15
CA ASP A 276 -15.79 -13.01 3.87
C ASP A 276 -14.93 -11.82 3.40
N ILE A 277 -14.59 -10.90 4.31
CA ILE A 277 -13.72 -9.75 4.01
C ILE A 277 -12.32 -10.25 3.62
N GLN A 278 -11.73 -11.16 4.40
CA GLN A 278 -10.42 -11.73 4.09
C GLN A 278 -10.43 -12.43 2.74
N SER A 279 -11.45 -13.23 2.48
CA SER A 279 -11.63 -13.91 1.19
C SER A 279 -11.76 -12.92 0.03
N ALA A 280 -12.48 -11.81 0.23
CA ALA A 280 -12.63 -10.76 -0.79
C ALA A 280 -11.33 -9.99 -1.09
N LEU A 281 -10.38 -9.96 -0.16
CA LEU A 281 -9.05 -9.36 -0.39
C LEU A 281 -8.16 -10.23 -1.27
N MET A 282 -8.39 -11.54 -1.31
CA MET A 282 -7.65 -12.46 -2.17
C MET A 282 -8.33 -12.59 -3.55
N PRO A 283 -7.56 -12.84 -4.63
CA PRO A 283 -8.13 -13.01 -5.96
C PRO A 283 -9.10 -14.19 -6.02
N GLN A 284 -10.31 -13.92 -6.50
CA GLN A 284 -11.35 -14.97 -6.64
C GLN A 284 -11.18 -15.82 -7.90
N ALA A 285 -10.36 -15.38 -8.85
CA ALA A 285 -10.09 -16.11 -10.09
C ALA A 285 -8.63 -15.96 -10.51
N SER A 286 -8.06 -17.04 -11.03
CA SER A 286 -6.71 -16.98 -11.60
C SER A 286 -6.72 -16.24 -12.95
N PRO A 287 -5.76 -15.35 -13.20
CA PRO A 287 -5.65 -14.67 -14.47
C PRO A 287 -5.26 -15.65 -15.59
N VAL A 288 -5.86 -15.47 -16.76
CA VAL A 288 -5.44 -16.21 -17.95
C VAL A 288 -4.05 -15.72 -18.37
N THR A 289 -3.06 -16.61 -18.23
CA THR A 289 -1.66 -16.25 -18.53
C THR A 289 -1.10 -17.14 -19.61
N PRO A 290 -0.55 -16.57 -20.71
CA PRO A 290 0.08 -17.36 -21.74
C PRO A 290 1.22 -18.24 -21.23
N GLY A 291 1.28 -19.49 -21.68
CA GLY A 291 2.37 -20.41 -21.40
C GLY A 291 2.30 -21.13 -20.06
N VAL A 292 1.36 -20.76 -19.17
CA VAL A 292 1.17 -21.45 -17.88
C VAL A 292 -0.31 -21.67 -17.57
N ASP A 293 -0.57 -22.71 -16.79
CA ASP A 293 -1.81 -22.95 -16.07
C ASP A 293 -1.60 -22.62 -14.60
N LEU A 294 -2.44 -21.76 -14.04
CA LEU A 294 -2.28 -21.20 -12.69
C LEU A 294 -3.54 -21.47 -11.87
N VAL A 295 -3.34 -22.00 -10.69
CA VAL A 295 -4.39 -22.20 -9.68
C VAL A 295 -3.85 -21.85 -8.31
N ALA A 296 -4.62 -21.11 -7.51
CA ALA A 296 -4.39 -21.00 -6.08
C ALA A 296 -5.63 -21.46 -5.30
N ARG A 297 -5.39 -21.98 -4.11
CA ARG A 297 -6.39 -22.42 -3.15
C ARG A 297 -5.98 -21.97 -1.76
N PHE A 298 -6.97 -21.61 -0.98
CA PHE A 298 -6.82 -21.23 0.42
C PHE A 298 -7.85 -21.99 1.26
N ARG A 299 -7.46 -22.42 2.44
CA ARG A 299 -8.34 -22.98 3.46
C ARG A 299 -7.84 -22.52 4.83
N SER A 300 -8.63 -21.69 5.50
CA SER A 300 -8.30 -21.23 6.84
C SER A 300 -8.49 -22.35 7.88
N ALA A 301 -7.64 -22.36 8.89
CA ALA A 301 -7.76 -23.24 10.05
C ALA A 301 -8.76 -22.70 11.08
N ALA A 302 -8.92 -21.38 11.12
CA ALA A 302 -9.85 -20.68 12.00
C ALA A 302 -10.78 -19.79 11.15
N ASP A 303 -11.54 -18.92 11.83
CA ASP A 303 -12.44 -17.98 11.16
C ASP A 303 -11.67 -17.05 10.19
N VAL A 304 -10.50 -16.59 10.60
CA VAL A 304 -9.55 -15.81 9.79
C VAL A 304 -8.13 -16.27 10.02
N GLY A 305 -7.26 -16.12 9.02
CA GLY A 305 -5.89 -16.63 9.04
C GLY A 305 -4.82 -15.60 8.68
N GLY A 306 -3.55 -16.03 8.83
CA GLY A 306 -2.36 -15.26 8.45
C GLY A 306 -1.94 -15.46 7.00
N ASP A 307 -2.35 -16.55 6.40
CA ASP A 307 -2.01 -16.94 5.04
C ASP A 307 -2.65 -16.05 3.98
N PHE A 308 -1.94 -15.85 2.88
CA PHE A 308 -2.47 -15.17 1.71
C PHE A 308 -1.79 -15.58 0.41
N TYR A 309 -2.50 -15.34 -0.69
CA TYR A 309 -1.92 -15.32 -2.03
C TYR A 309 -2.46 -14.14 -2.82
N ASP A 310 -1.71 -13.72 -3.83
CA ASP A 310 -2.16 -12.65 -4.73
C ASP A 310 -1.56 -12.78 -6.13
N TYR A 311 -2.25 -12.16 -7.09
CA TYR A 311 -1.80 -11.99 -8.46
C TYR A 311 -1.92 -10.53 -8.87
N VAL A 312 -0.84 -9.97 -9.37
CA VAL A 312 -0.78 -8.59 -9.85
C VAL A 312 -0.21 -8.58 -11.25
N VAL A 313 -0.76 -7.72 -12.11
CA VAL A 313 -0.13 -7.43 -13.40
C VAL A 313 0.90 -6.33 -13.18
N GLY A 314 2.18 -6.68 -13.34
CA GLY A 314 3.29 -5.73 -13.23
C GLY A 314 3.34 -4.74 -14.39
N ARG A 315 4.27 -3.77 -14.31
CA ARG A 315 4.40 -2.66 -15.29
C ARG A 315 4.53 -3.12 -16.74
N ASP A 316 5.26 -4.21 -16.97
CA ASP A 316 5.54 -4.73 -18.32
C ASP A 316 4.56 -5.84 -18.73
N GLY A 317 3.39 -5.93 -18.10
CA GLY A 317 2.40 -6.99 -18.36
C GLY A 317 2.84 -8.37 -17.83
N GLN A 318 3.87 -8.44 -17.00
CA GLN A 318 4.31 -9.67 -16.36
C GLN A 318 3.32 -10.09 -15.28
N LEU A 319 3.12 -11.38 -15.12
CA LEU A 319 2.36 -11.91 -13.99
C LEU A 319 3.25 -11.90 -12.74
N VAL A 320 2.84 -11.15 -11.74
CA VAL A 320 3.46 -11.12 -10.42
C VAL A 320 2.63 -11.96 -9.46
N LEU A 321 3.29 -12.81 -8.68
CA LEU A 321 2.68 -13.77 -7.78
C LEU A 321 3.21 -13.55 -6.37
N PHE A 322 2.33 -13.65 -5.39
CA PHE A 322 2.69 -13.69 -3.98
C PHE A 322 2.00 -14.88 -3.29
N VAL A 323 2.74 -15.54 -2.40
CA VAL A 323 2.21 -16.43 -1.38
C VAL A 323 2.93 -16.07 -0.09
N GLY A 324 2.21 -15.88 0.99
CA GLY A 324 2.80 -15.52 2.26
C GLY A 324 2.01 -16.09 3.42
N ASP A 325 2.71 -16.12 4.56
CA ASP A 325 2.19 -16.58 5.83
C ASP A 325 2.73 -15.70 6.95
N VAL A 326 1.84 -15.22 7.79
CA VAL A 326 2.11 -14.33 8.92
C VAL A 326 2.23 -15.14 10.19
N SER A 327 3.32 -14.94 10.93
CA SER A 327 3.52 -15.57 12.24
C SER A 327 2.36 -15.30 13.21
N GLY A 328 1.82 -16.37 13.79
CA GLY A 328 0.66 -16.31 14.69
C GLY A 328 -0.64 -16.66 13.97
N LYS A 329 -1.76 -16.64 14.68
CA LYS A 329 -3.06 -17.13 14.19
C LYS A 329 -4.19 -16.15 14.51
N GLY A 330 -5.29 -16.31 13.77
CA GLY A 330 -6.52 -15.56 13.99
C GLY A 330 -6.41 -14.08 13.62
N TRP A 331 -7.23 -13.24 14.24
CA TRP A 331 -7.39 -11.83 13.93
C TRP A 331 -6.09 -11.01 13.83
N PRO A 332 -5.10 -11.17 14.78
CA PRO A 332 -3.83 -10.45 14.67
C PRO A 332 -3.06 -10.76 13.38
N ALA A 333 -3.00 -12.03 13.04
CA ALA A 333 -2.31 -12.47 11.83
C ALA A 333 -3.03 -11.98 10.56
N ALA A 334 -4.37 -12.05 10.52
CA ALA A 334 -5.18 -11.57 9.42
C ALA A 334 -5.00 -10.06 9.14
N LEU A 335 -4.80 -9.26 10.17
CA LEU A 335 -4.55 -7.83 10.03
C LEU A 335 -3.14 -7.53 9.49
N VAL A 336 -2.13 -8.22 9.99
CA VAL A 336 -0.77 -8.14 9.44
C VAL A 336 -0.75 -8.63 8.00
N MET A 337 -1.50 -9.69 7.68
CA MET A 337 -1.68 -10.18 6.32
C MET A 337 -2.22 -9.09 5.39
N THR A 338 -3.30 -8.42 5.79
CA THR A 338 -3.92 -7.33 5.00
C THR A 338 -2.94 -6.19 4.74
N MET A 339 -2.20 -5.77 5.77
CA MET A 339 -1.16 -4.76 5.67
C MET A 339 -0.05 -5.20 4.70
N THR A 340 0.43 -6.42 4.87
CA THR A 340 1.50 -6.99 4.03
C THR A 340 1.07 -7.04 2.57
N LEU A 341 -0.15 -7.50 2.29
CA LEU A 341 -0.70 -7.60 0.95
C LEU A 341 -0.79 -6.22 0.27
N ALA A 342 -1.25 -5.18 0.98
CA ALA A 342 -1.32 -3.82 0.46
C ALA A 342 0.08 -3.28 0.11
N VAL A 343 1.08 -3.49 0.97
CA VAL A 343 2.47 -3.08 0.73
C VAL A 343 3.07 -3.83 -0.46
N LEU A 344 2.84 -5.15 -0.58
CA LEU A 344 3.32 -5.94 -1.72
C LEU A 344 2.72 -5.47 -3.05
N ARG A 345 1.42 -5.17 -3.08
CA ARG A 345 0.75 -4.59 -4.25
C ARG A 345 1.37 -3.27 -4.67
N ALA A 346 1.56 -2.35 -3.73
CA ALA A 346 2.21 -1.07 -3.99
C ALA A 346 3.67 -1.23 -4.46
N ALA A 347 4.45 -2.07 -3.77
CA ALA A 347 5.84 -2.33 -4.11
C ALA A 347 6.01 -2.95 -5.50
N SER A 348 5.09 -3.86 -5.90
CA SER A 348 5.12 -4.52 -7.21
C SER A 348 4.94 -3.56 -8.39
N GLN A 349 4.24 -2.44 -8.19
CA GLN A 349 4.10 -1.39 -9.20
C GLN A 349 5.38 -0.55 -9.40
N MET A 350 6.32 -0.63 -8.45
CA MET A 350 7.52 0.21 -8.44
C MET A 350 8.81 -0.57 -8.69
N ALA A 351 8.76 -1.89 -8.60
CA ALA A 351 9.93 -2.76 -8.72
C ALA A 351 9.76 -3.72 -9.92
N ASP A 352 10.85 -3.98 -10.61
CA ASP A 352 10.95 -4.82 -11.81
C ASP A 352 11.37 -6.28 -11.53
N ARG A 353 11.65 -6.61 -10.27
CA ARG A 353 12.14 -7.92 -9.85
C ARG A 353 11.68 -8.32 -8.45
N PRO A 354 11.47 -9.62 -8.18
CA PRO A 354 10.89 -10.11 -6.93
C PRO A 354 11.71 -9.76 -5.69
N SER A 355 13.05 -9.79 -5.78
CA SER A 355 13.92 -9.40 -4.65
C SER A 355 13.78 -7.93 -4.27
N ALA A 356 13.59 -7.03 -5.22
CA ALA A 356 13.39 -5.60 -4.95
C ALA A 356 12.03 -5.33 -4.31
N VAL A 357 10.99 -6.06 -4.70
CA VAL A 357 9.67 -5.98 -4.04
C VAL A 357 9.78 -6.38 -2.58
N LEU A 358 10.37 -7.54 -2.29
CA LEU A 358 10.51 -8.04 -0.92
C LEU A 358 11.43 -7.18 -0.07
N GLN A 359 12.52 -6.65 -0.65
CA GLN A 359 13.38 -5.70 0.04
C GLN A 359 12.63 -4.42 0.41
N ARG A 360 11.82 -3.89 -0.51
CA ARG A 360 11.00 -2.71 -0.26
C ARG A 360 9.92 -2.98 0.77
N ALA A 361 9.23 -4.11 0.66
CA ALA A 361 8.23 -4.53 1.65
C ALA A 361 8.85 -4.65 3.05
N ASN A 362 10.06 -5.22 3.16
CA ASN A 362 10.76 -5.28 4.44
C ASN A 362 11.11 -3.88 4.98
N ALA A 363 11.60 -2.99 4.14
CA ALA A 363 11.93 -1.63 4.56
C ALA A 363 10.72 -0.86 5.09
N GLU A 364 9.55 -1.05 4.49
CA GLU A 364 8.31 -0.40 4.91
C GLU A 364 7.68 -1.05 6.17
N LEU A 365 7.76 -2.38 6.29
CA LEU A 365 7.06 -3.14 7.33
C LEU A 365 7.93 -3.45 8.56
N TYR A 366 9.26 -3.40 8.46
CA TYR A 366 10.17 -3.88 9.49
C TYR A 366 9.91 -3.24 10.86
N SER A 367 9.76 -1.92 10.90
CA SER A 367 9.54 -1.19 12.16
C SER A 367 8.28 -1.66 12.87
N ASP A 368 7.19 -1.83 12.13
CA ASP A 368 5.89 -2.18 12.67
C ASP A 368 5.84 -3.65 13.10
N LEU A 369 6.35 -4.55 12.25
CA LEU A 369 6.43 -5.98 12.55
C LEU A 369 7.33 -6.26 13.75
N SER A 370 8.51 -5.64 13.79
CA SER A 370 9.45 -5.77 14.91
C SER A 370 8.84 -5.27 16.23
N HIS A 371 8.08 -4.17 16.18
CA HIS A 371 7.42 -3.61 17.35
C HIS A 371 6.32 -4.53 17.92
N ILE A 372 5.59 -5.25 17.08
CA ILE A 372 4.55 -6.20 17.51
C ILE A 372 5.08 -7.61 17.71
N GLY A 373 6.38 -7.86 17.43
CA GLY A 373 7.00 -9.18 17.52
C GLY A 373 6.49 -10.18 16.49
N ALA A 374 6.09 -9.70 15.31
CA ALA A 374 5.61 -10.53 14.20
C ALA A 374 6.63 -10.57 13.06
N PHE A 375 6.55 -11.58 12.22
CA PHE A 375 7.26 -11.70 10.96
C PHE A 375 6.37 -12.32 9.90
N VAL A 376 6.76 -12.19 8.65
CA VAL A 376 6.00 -12.75 7.52
C VAL A 376 6.93 -13.52 6.60
N THR A 377 6.56 -14.77 6.29
CA THR A 377 7.23 -15.51 5.24
C THR A 377 6.57 -15.20 3.90
N ILE A 378 7.34 -14.89 2.86
CA ILE A 378 6.78 -14.50 1.56
C ILE A 378 7.57 -15.12 0.42
N PHE A 379 6.86 -15.76 -0.51
CA PHE A 379 7.34 -16.06 -1.84
C PHE A 379 6.83 -14.98 -2.81
N ALA A 380 7.73 -14.42 -3.61
CA ALA A 380 7.40 -13.50 -4.70
C ALA A 380 7.93 -14.05 -6.03
N GLY A 381 7.08 -14.15 -7.05
CA GLY A 381 7.41 -14.65 -8.37
C GLY A 381 7.01 -13.67 -9.48
N TYR A 382 7.88 -13.51 -10.47
CA TYR A 382 7.66 -12.70 -11.66
C TYR A 382 7.76 -13.59 -12.90
N TYR A 383 6.62 -13.93 -13.48
CA TYR A 383 6.57 -14.78 -14.66
C TYR A 383 6.53 -13.96 -15.95
N HIS A 384 7.49 -14.23 -16.82
CA HIS A 384 7.59 -13.62 -18.14
C HIS A 384 7.24 -14.64 -19.22
N ALA A 385 6.02 -14.58 -19.73
CA ALA A 385 5.45 -15.54 -20.66
C ALA A 385 6.27 -15.76 -21.94
N PRO A 386 6.81 -14.72 -22.64
CA PRO A 386 7.58 -14.92 -23.87
C PRO A 386 8.82 -15.79 -23.70
N SER A 387 9.46 -15.79 -22.54
CA SER A 387 10.67 -16.59 -22.27
C SER A 387 10.40 -17.83 -21.40
N ALA A 388 9.16 -18.01 -20.94
CA ALA A 388 8.76 -19.04 -19.98
C ALA A 388 9.66 -19.05 -18.72
N ARG A 389 10.09 -17.86 -18.24
CA ARG A 389 10.96 -17.72 -17.09
C ARG A 389 10.19 -17.17 -15.90
N LEU A 390 10.38 -17.80 -14.77
CA LEU A 390 9.95 -17.30 -13.49
C LEU A 390 11.18 -16.84 -12.70
N ALA A 391 11.33 -15.53 -12.53
CA ALA A 391 12.23 -14.99 -11.53
C ALA A 391 11.50 -15.02 -10.18
N PHE A 392 12.15 -15.49 -9.13
CA PHE A 392 11.53 -15.57 -7.81
C PHE A 392 12.50 -15.18 -6.69
N ALA A 393 11.96 -14.76 -5.57
CA ALA A 393 12.65 -14.57 -4.31
C ALA A 393 11.75 -15.10 -3.18
N SER A 394 12.37 -15.72 -2.18
CA SER A 394 11.67 -16.25 -1.01
C SER A 394 12.26 -15.69 0.27
N ALA A 395 11.47 -14.92 0.99
CA ALA A 395 11.78 -14.41 2.32
C ALA A 395 11.31 -15.41 3.37
N GLY A 396 12.09 -16.45 3.61
CA GLY A 396 11.78 -17.48 4.62
C GLY A 396 10.63 -18.45 4.25
N HIS A 397 9.96 -18.28 3.11
CA HIS A 397 8.78 -19.06 2.77
C HIS A 397 9.10 -20.48 2.27
N SER A 398 8.41 -21.48 2.80
CA SER A 398 8.56 -22.90 2.49
C SER A 398 7.26 -23.65 2.88
N PRO A 399 6.91 -24.76 2.17
CA PRO A 399 7.68 -25.38 1.09
C PRO A 399 7.43 -24.77 -0.30
N VAL A 400 8.50 -24.62 -1.08
CA VAL A 400 8.43 -24.32 -2.51
C VAL A 400 8.99 -25.50 -3.29
N ILE A 401 8.17 -26.14 -4.12
CA ILE A 401 8.51 -27.37 -4.83
C ILE A 401 8.58 -27.08 -6.32
N TYR A 402 9.67 -27.47 -6.96
CA TYR A 402 9.83 -27.41 -8.41
C TYR A 402 10.10 -28.79 -8.97
N ARG A 403 9.42 -29.14 -10.07
CA ARG A 403 9.62 -30.35 -10.85
C ARG A 403 9.73 -30.01 -12.32
N ALA A 404 10.88 -30.30 -12.92
CA ALA A 404 11.02 -30.25 -14.37
C ALA A 404 10.35 -31.45 -15.01
N ARG A 405 9.85 -31.32 -16.24
CA ARG A 405 9.22 -32.42 -17.00
C ARG A 405 10.11 -33.66 -17.04
N GLY A 406 9.58 -34.80 -16.58
CA GLY A 406 10.32 -36.06 -16.52
C GLY A 406 11.40 -36.11 -15.43
N GLY A 407 11.61 -35.05 -14.65
CA GLY A 407 12.54 -35.02 -13.53
C GLY A 407 11.87 -35.37 -12.19
N ARG A 408 12.69 -35.40 -11.13
CA ARG A 408 12.22 -35.55 -9.75
C ARG A 408 11.80 -34.19 -9.19
N SER A 409 10.85 -34.20 -8.27
CA SER A 409 10.49 -33.03 -7.48
C SER A 409 11.61 -32.66 -6.51
N ARG A 410 11.84 -31.36 -6.31
CA ARG A 410 12.83 -30.83 -5.36
C ARG A 410 12.33 -29.58 -4.67
N LEU A 411 12.76 -29.37 -3.44
CA LEU A 411 12.55 -28.12 -2.74
C LEU A 411 13.47 -27.03 -3.28
N LEU A 412 12.89 -25.86 -3.50
CA LEU A 412 13.65 -24.62 -3.68
C LEU A 412 13.82 -23.96 -2.31
N ARG A 413 15.06 -23.69 -1.93
CA ARG A 413 15.34 -23.07 -0.62
C ARG A 413 14.94 -21.61 -0.61
N ALA A 414 14.54 -21.14 0.56
CA ALA A 414 14.38 -19.71 0.81
C ALA A 414 15.69 -18.96 0.49
N THR A 415 15.56 -17.77 -0.06
CA THR A 415 16.69 -16.96 -0.55
C THR A 415 17.06 -15.83 0.40
N GLY A 416 16.33 -15.70 1.51
CA GLY A 416 16.54 -14.73 2.59
C GLY A 416 15.70 -15.06 3.82
N LEU A 417 15.84 -14.23 4.84
CA LEU A 417 15.05 -14.33 6.08
C LEU A 417 13.63 -13.79 5.87
N PRO A 418 12.67 -14.19 6.71
CA PRO A 418 11.34 -13.60 6.74
C PRO A 418 11.37 -12.08 6.87
N ILE A 419 10.33 -11.43 6.34
CA ILE A 419 10.10 -9.99 6.49
C ILE A 419 9.83 -9.68 7.97
N GLY A 420 10.45 -8.61 8.49
CA GLY A 420 10.31 -8.20 9.90
C GLY A 420 11.39 -8.72 10.85
N ILE A 421 12.31 -9.61 10.38
CA ILE A 421 13.39 -10.17 11.24
C ILE A 421 14.63 -9.28 11.26
N VAL A 422 15.07 -8.76 10.10
CA VAL A 422 16.24 -7.88 10.01
C VAL A 422 15.95 -6.70 9.07
N PRO A 423 16.45 -5.49 9.40
CA PRO A 423 16.03 -4.28 8.66
C PRO A 423 16.58 -4.19 7.23
N GLU A 424 17.81 -4.66 6.97
CA GLU A 424 18.56 -4.27 5.77
C GLU A 424 18.80 -5.40 4.75
N ARG A 425 18.41 -6.64 5.02
CA ARG A 425 18.67 -7.77 4.12
C ARG A 425 17.41 -8.27 3.44
N GLY A 426 17.25 -7.89 2.18
CA GLY A 426 16.27 -8.53 1.31
C GLY A 426 16.78 -9.89 0.77
N PRO A 427 15.85 -10.78 0.36
CA PRO A 427 16.20 -12.04 -0.27
C PRO A 427 16.82 -11.82 -1.65
N THR A 428 17.68 -12.76 -2.08
CA THR A 428 18.23 -12.76 -3.44
C THR A 428 17.24 -13.37 -4.43
N ALA A 429 17.30 -12.93 -5.69
CA ALA A 429 16.48 -13.50 -6.74
C ALA A 429 17.15 -14.71 -7.41
N ASN A 430 16.32 -15.70 -7.70
CA ASN A 430 16.67 -16.87 -8.50
C ASN A 430 15.76 -16.97 -9.72
N VAL A 431 16.08 -17.83 -10.67
CA VAL A 431 15.28 -18.02 -11.89
C VAL A 431 15.09 -19.50 -12.14
N VAL A 432 13.86 -19.89 -12.43
CA VAL A 432 13.52 -21.21 -12.99
C VAL A 432 12.84 -21.04 -14.33
N ARG A 433 12.99 -22.01 -15.22
CA ARG A 433 12.20 -22.07 -16.44
C ARG A 433 10.94 -22.91 -16.17
N LEU A 434 9.80 -22.44 -16.68
CA LEU A 434 8.55 -23.17 -16.64
C LEU A 434 8.15 -23.54 -18.07
N GLY A 435 8.86 -24.52 -18.63
CA GLY A 435 8.54 -25.11 -19.93
C GLY A 435 7.33 -26.06 -19.85
N PRO A 436 6.84 -26.55 -21.03
CA PRO A 436 5.69 -27.44 -21.06
C PRO A 436 5.88 -28.70 -20.19
N GLY A 437 4.99 -28.87 -19.23
CA GLY A 437 5.01 -30.00 -18.29
C GLY A 437 5.84 -29.81 -17.04
N ASP A 438 6.53 -28.66 -16.89
CA ASP A 438 7.15 -28.28 -15.61
C ASP A 438 6.09 -27.85 -14.60
N VAL A 439 6.31 -28.13 -13.33
CA VAL A 439 5.39 -27.79 -12.24
C VAL A 439 6.14 -27.06 -11.15
N LEU A 440 5.58 -25.93 -10.71
CA LEU A 440 5.97 -25.22 -9.49
C LEU A 440 4.79 -25.24 -8.52
N VAL A 441 5.03 -25.63 -7.29
CA VAL A 441 4.07 -25.57 -6.20
C VAL A 441 4.67 -24.70 -5.10
N VAL A 442 3.94 -23.67 -4.70
CA VAL A 442 4.24 -22.84 -3.54
C VAL A 442 3.16 -23.11 -2.51
N ALA A 443 3.53 -23.61 -1.36
CA ALA A 443 2.60 -23.93 -0.29
C ALA A 443 3.05 -23.29 1.02
N THR A 444 2.13 -23.08 1.94
CA THR A 444 2.44 -22.71 3.32
C THR A 444 2.73 -23.95 4.15
N ASP A 445 3.31 -23.76 5.33
CA ASP A 445 3.73 -24.86 6.21
C ASP A 445 2.55 -25.67 6.75
N GLY A 446 1.33 -25.12 6.79
CA GLY A 446 0.11 -25.86 7.13
C GLY A 446 -0.14 -27.13 6.30
N PHE A 447 0.54 -27.29 5.14
CA PHE A 447 0.56 -28.56 4.41
C PHE A 447 1.56 -29.55 4.98
N SER A 448 2.78 -29.11 5.27
CA SER A 448 3.85 -29.97 5.76
C SER A 448 3.71 -30.29 7.25
N GLU A 449 3.11 -29.40 8.01
CA GLU A 449 2.91 -29.49 9.46
C GLU A 449 1.57 -30.12 9.84
N ALA A 450 0.70 -30.42 8.88
CA ALA A 450 -0.53 -31.16 9.13
C ALA A 450 -0.24 -32.46 9.89
N THR A 451 -1.01 -32.71 10.96
CA THR A 451 -0.78 -33.82 11.88
C THR A 451 -1.76 -34.96 11.67
N SER A 452 -1.27 -36.20 11.75
CA SER A 452 -2.10 -37.40 11.81
C SER A 452 -2.64 -37.59 13.23
N PRO A 453 -3.67 -38.49 13.43
CA PRO A 453 -4.10 -38.87 14.78
C PRO A 453 -3.01 -39.46 15.66
N GLY A 454 -1.93 -39.93 15.09
CA GLY A 454 -0.76 -40.43 15.80
C GLY A 454 0.28 -39.36 16.13
N GLY A 455 0.05 -38.08 15.78
CA GLY A 455 0.98 -36.99 15.99
C GLY A 455 2.14 -36.93 15.00
N GLU A 456 2.08 -37.68 13.89
CA GLU A 456 3.07 -37.64 12.83
C GLU A 456 2.78 -36.46 11.90
N LEU A 457 3.82 -35.70 11.50
CA LEU A 457 3.69 -34.61 10.50
C LEU A 457 3.58 -35.17 9.09
N PHE A 458 2.83 -34.52 8.23
CA PHE A 458 2.72 -34.89 6.81
C PHE A 458 4.08 -34.84 6.12
N GLY A 459 4.81 -33.76 6.32
CA GLY A 459 6.21 -33.60 5.93
C GLY A 459 6.42 -33.30 4.45
N ASN A 460 7.58 -32.74 4.13
CA ASN A 460 7.95 -32.37 2.77
C ASN A 460 8.16 -33.56 1.83
N GLU A 461 8.54 -34.75 2.34
CA GLU A 461 8.77 -35.90 1.52
C GLU A 461 7.49 -36.39 0.83
N ARG A 462 6.38 -36.42 1.57
CA ARG A 462 5.04 -36.79 1.02
C ARG A 462 4.60 -35.71 0.00
N LEU A 463 4.82 -34.41 0.28
CA LEU A 463 4.51 -33.35 -0.68
C LEU A 463 5.29 -33.50 -1.98
N LEU A 464 6.59 -33.77 -1.91
CA LEU A 464 7.43 -33.98 -3.09
C LEU A 464 6.94 -35.19 -3.92
N ALA A 465 6.64 -36.30 -3.27
CA ALA A 465 6.13 -37.52 -3.93
C ALA A 465 4.78 -37.27 -4.61
N LEU A 466 3.89 -36.52 -3.97
CA LEU A 466 2.57 -36.18 -4.54
C LEU A 466 2.68 -35.27 -5.75
N VAL A 467 3.54 -34.24 -5.70
CA VAL A 467 3.79 -33.36 -6.85
C VAL A 467 4.40 -34.17 -8.01
N GLU A 468 5.29 -35.13 -7.73
CA GLU A 468 5.90 -35.96 -8.74
C GLU A 468 4.90 -36.88 -9.41
N SER A 469 4.06 -37.58 -8.63
CA SER A 469 3.07 -38.54 -9.14
C SER A 469 1.92 -37.85 -9.90
N ASN A 470 1.54 -36.63 -9.51
CA ASN A 470 0.44 -35.89 -10.11
C ASN A 470 0.86 -34.86 -11.16
N ALA A 471 2.13 -34.80 -11.53
CA ALA A 471 2.66 -33.78 -12.43
C ALA A 471 2.08 -33.78 -13.86
N THR A 472 1.42 -34.81 -14.28
CA THR A 472 0.72 -34.90 -15.58
C THR A 472 -0.69 -34.29 -15.53
N ALA A 473 -1.30 -34.16 -14.36
CA ALA A 473 -2.60 -33.52 -14.19
C ALA A 473 -2.56 -32.00 -14.49
N ALA A 474 -3.71 -31.38 -14.72
CA ALA A 474 -3.82 -29.93 -14.76
C ALA A 474 -3.41 -29.29 -13.41
N ALA A 475 -3.09 -27.99 -13.38
CA ALA A 475 -2.72 -27.32 -12.12
C ALA A 475 -3.78 -27.49 -11.03
N SER A 476 -5.07 -27.43 -11.40
CA SER A 476 -6.18 -27.70 -10.46
C SER A 476 -6.16 -29.14 -9.92
N GLY A 477 -5.87 -30.11 -10.77
CA GLY A 477 -5.78 -31.51 -10.33
C GLY A 477 -4.62 -31.77 -9.36
N VAL A 478 -3.46 -31.12 -9.58
CA VAL A 478 -2.35 -31.18 -8.62
C VAL A 478 -2.76 -30.56 -7.27
N ALA A 479 -3.42 -29.41 -7.30
CA ALA A 479 -3.91 -28.73 -6.08
C ALA A 479 -4.92 -29.61 -5.34
N ASP A 480 -5.91 -30.15 -6.05
CA ASP A 480 -6.97 -31.01 -5.46
C ASP A 480 -6.39 -32.27 -4.80
N GLN A 481 -5.40 -32.91 -5.44
CA GLN A 481 -4.72 -34.09 -4.88
C GLN A 481 -3.93 -33.77 -3.61
N LEU A 482 -3.25 -32.61 -3.56
CA LEU A 482 -2.52 -32.19 -2.36
C LEU A 482 -3.47 -31.94 -1.18
N PHE A 483 -4.57 -31.20 -1.39
CA PHE A 483 -5.58 -31.00 -0.36
C PHE A 483 -6.24 -32.30 0.10
N THR A 484 -6.58 -33.19 -0.84
CA THR A 484 -7.18 -34.48 -0.52
C THR A 484 -6.24 -35.33 0.33
N ALA A 485 -4.97 -35.43 -0.08
CA ALA A 485 -3.98 -36.25 0.62
C ALA A 485 -3.73 -35.79 2.06
N VAL A 486 -3.63 -34.44 2.26
CA VAL A 486 -3.47 -33.86 3.61
C VAL A 486 -4.73 -34.10 4.45
N THR A 487 -5.92 -33.96 3.87
CA THR A 487 -7.18 -34.20 4.58
C THR A 487 -7.32 -35.68 4.99
N GLU A 488 -6.98 -36.59 4.11
CA GLU A 488 -7.00 -38.05 4.39
C GLU A 488 -5.97 -38.42 5.47
N PHE A 489 -4.77 -37.79 5.43
CA PHE A 489 -3.73 -38.02 6.41
C PHE A 489 -4.12 -37.51 7.81
N ALA A 490 -4.76 -36.34 7.88
CA ALA A 490 -5.29 -35.82 9.12
C ALA A 490 -6.46 -36.66 9.70
N ALA A 491 -7.13 -37.44 8.87
CA ALA A 491 -8.16 -38.39 9.28
C ALA A 491 -9.19 -37.83 10.28
N GLY A 492 -9.65 -36.59 10.04
CA GLY A 492 -10.65 -35.93 10.88
C GLY A 492 -10.08 -35.11 12.04
N GLN A 493 -8.78 -35.04 12.20
CA GLN A 493 -8.16 -34.04 13.11
C GLN A 493 -8.50 -32.62 12.66
N ALA A 494 -8.68 -31.74 13.61
CA ALA A 494 -8.83 -30.31 13.33
C ALA A 494 -7.60 -29.79 12.60
N GLN A 495 -7.79 -28.90 11.64
CA GLN A 495 -6.69 -28.24 10.95
C GLN A 495 -5.94 -27.33 11.93
N ASP A 496 -4.63 -27.56 12.09
CA ASP A 496 -3.81 -26.83 13.04
C ASP A 496 -3.38 -25.46 12.52
N ASP A 497 -3.17 -25.30 11.19
CA ASP A 497 -2.76 -24.04 10.56
C ASP A 497 -3.42 -23.85 9.20
N ASP A 498 -3.40 -22.58 8.74
CA ASP A 498 -3.92 -22.22 7.41
C ASP A 498 -3.21 -23.01 6.31
N GLN A 499 -3.92 -23.29 5.25
CA GLN A 499 -3.40 -24.04 4.11
C GLN A 499 -3.58 -23.22 2.83
N THR A 500 -2.49 -22.65 2.35
CA THR A 500 -2.44 -21.90 1.09
C THR A 500 -1.56 -22.61 0.08
N LEU A 501 -2.06 -22.76 -1.12
CA LEU A 501 -1.38 -23.47 -2.20
C LEU A 501 -1.52 -22.69 -3.51
N LEU A 502 -0.40 -22.48 -4.19
CA LEU A 502 -0.35 -21.94 -5.54
C LEU A 502 0.42 -22.90 -6.44
N VAL A 503 -0.21 -23.30 -7.56
CA VAL A 503 0.35 -24.22 -8.55
C VAL A 503 0.51 -23.47 -9.88
N LEU A 504 1.73 -23.42 -10.41
CA LEU A 504 2.03 -23.04 -11.77
C LEU A 504 2.47 -24.26 -12.56
N LYS A 505 1.82 -24.49 -13.70
CA LYS A 505 2.18 -25.56 -14.63
C LYS A 505 2.44 -25.00 -16.01
N GLY A 506 3.61 -25.29 -16.59
CA GLY A 506 3.94 -24.95 -17.97
C GLY A 506 3.04 -25.68 -18.98
N LYS A 507 2.50 -24.93 -19.95
CA LYS A 507 1.67 -25.43 -21.06
C LYS A 507 2.49 -25.75 -22.29
#